data_6da2406ea271ad2e85617329cec3be32
#
_entry.id   6da2406ea271ad2e85617329cec3be32
#
_cell.length_a   1.000
_cell.length_b   1.000
_cell.length_c   1.000
_cell.angle_alpha   90.00
_cell.angle_beta   90.00
_cell.angle_gamma   90.00
#
_symmetry.space_group_name_H-M   'P 1'
#
loop_
_entity.id
_entity.type
_entity.pdbx_description
1 polymer ?
#
loop_
_entity_poly.entity_id
_entity_poly.type
_entity_poly.pdbx_seq_one_letter_code
_entity_poly.pdbx_strand_id
1 'polypeptide(L)'
;MNSPDKNSGNKGKQLKALLRLIAYMFKLYKFHFIAVLVFILLSSLCMVVGTMYTKQLIDGYITPNIGNPNIDFAPLVKIILSMSAAYLTGMISTYLYERLMIVAAQGTLKNLRDDVFSHMEKLPIKYFDTHAHGDIMSVYSSDIDTLRNMITESLAQIISAVITVVSVLTSMFILSVPLTIFTLVMVILTISVTRNISVKSGKNFKDQQVNIGAVNGYIEEMLEGQKVVKVFSYEEEVKSKFDILNEKLFESSNNANKYGNILGPVVGNLGNINFVLTASIGSFLAISNIGGFTLGGLASFLQFTRTLNQPISQTAMQINSVLLAAAGAQRVFQILDEKPEFDEGYVKLVNADIDENENIKEVDKHTGIWAWKHPHEDGTISYERLLGDVVFENVDFGYNESKIILHDINLYAKPGEKIAFVGATGAGKTTITNLINRFYDIQNGKIRYDGINIQKINKSDLRKSLGIVLQDTHLFSGTVADNIRYGKLDATDEEVRAAAKLANAHHFIKHLPKGYDTYLSNGGANLSQGQRQLLSIARAAIADPPVLILDEATSSIDTRTEKIVQEGMDKLMKGRTVFVIAHRLSTIRNSDVIMVLEQGRIIERGNHDELLQQKGTYYQLYTGGFELE
;
A
#
# COMPACT_ATOMS: atom_id res chain seq x y z
N MET A 1 14.78 31.50 10.17
CA MET A 1 14.92 31.67 8.71
C MET A 1 14.14 30.54 8.05
N ASN A 2 12.96 30.86 7.54
CA ASN A 2 12.04 29.90 6.91
C ASN A 2 12.58 29.46 5.55
N SER A 3 12.67 28.16 5.33
CA SER A 3 12.95 27.60 4.01
C SER A 3 11.62 27.45 3.22
N PRO A 4 11.35 28.28 2.23
CA PRO A 4 10.11 28.26 1.44
C PRO A 4 10.03 27.18 0.36
N ASP A 5 11.12 26.45 0.07
CA ASP A 5 11.24 25.68 -1.20
C ASP A 5 10.84 24.20 -1.16
N LYS A 6 10.68 23.58 0.00
CA LYS A 6 10.28 22.17 0.06
C LYS A 6 8.80 21.94 -0.30
N ASN A 7 7.95 22.95 -0.14
CA ASN A 7 6.49 22.82 -0.34
C ASN A 7 6.05 23.00 -1.83
N SER A 8 6.80 23.75 -2.63
CA SER A 8 6.52 23.95 -4.05
C SER A 8 6.89 22.72 -4.89
N GLY A 9 8.00 22.04 -4.58
CA GLY A 9 8.43 20.82 -5.25
C GLY A 9 7.47 19.62 -5.04
N ASN A 10 6.83 19.55 -3.85
CA ASN A 10 5.91 18.46 -3.54
C ASN A 10 4.56 18.62 -4.28
N LYS A 11 4.03 19.84 -4.39
CA LYS A 11 2.80 20.13 -5.15
C LYS A 11 2.95 19.80 -6.64
N GLY A 12 4.12 20.06 -7.23
CA GLY A 12 4.40 19.69 -8.62
C GLY A 12 4.41 18.18 -8.86
N LYS A 13 4.95 17.40 -7.92
CA LYS A 13 4.95 15.92 -7.97
C LYS A 13 3.53 15.37 -7.82
N GLN A 14 2.74 15.89 -6.90
CA GLN A 14 1.34 15.50 -6.69
C GLN A 14 0.49 15.74 -7.94
N LEU A 15 0.63 16.90 -8.58
CA LEU A 15 -0.10 17.22 -9.82
C LEU A 15 0.32 16.26 -10.96
N LYS A 16 1.61 15.97 -11.11
CA LYS A 16 2.09 14.99 -12.10
C LYS A 16 1.52 13.60 -11.85
N ALA A 17 1.45 13.15 -10.60
CA ALA A 17 0.87 11.86 -10.24
C ALA A 17 -0.63 11.81 -10.56
N LEU A 18 -1.37 12.90 -10.29
CA LEU A 18 -2.78 13.00 -10.65
C LEU A 18 -3.01 12.94 -12.15
N LEU A 19 -2.21 13.68 -12.94
CA LEU A 19 -2.28 13.63 -14.40
C LEU A 19 -1.93 12.23 -14.94
N ARG A 20 -0.95 11.57 -14.35
CA ARG A 20 -0.60 10.17 -14.68
C ARG A 20 -1.77 9.21 -14.40
N LEU A 21 -2.48 9.39 -13.28
CA LEU A 21 -3.66 8.60 -12.94
C LEU A 21 -4.77 8.81 -13.99
N ILE A 22 -5.06 10.07 -14.34
CA ILE A 22 -6.06 10.39 -15.38
C ILE A 22 -5.66 9.78 -16.73
N ALA A 23 -4.40 9.86 -17.12
CA ALA A 23 -3.88 9.24 -18.34
C ALA A 23 -3.99 7.71 -18.30
N TYR A 24 -3.70 7.09 -17.15
CA TYR A 24 -3.86 5.65 -16.93
C TYR A 24 -5.33 5.21 -17.10
N MET A 25 -6.26 5.94 -16.49
CA MET A 25 -7.70 5.72 -16.64
C MET A 25 -8.14 5.86 -18.10
N PHE A 26 -7.72 6.95 -18.77
CA PHE A 26 -8.09 7.21 -20.16
C PHE A 26 -7.56 6.13 -21.11
N LYS A 27 -6.38 5.59 -20.85
CA LYS A 27 -5.81 4.48 -21.64
C LYS A 27 -6.69 3.21 -21.57
N LEU A 28 -7.25 2.92 -20.40
CA LEU A 28 -8.06 1.71 -20.16
C LEU A 28 -9.52 1.88 -20.61
N TYR A 29 -10.11 3.07 -20.37
CA TYR A 29 -11.55 3.31 -20.49
C TYR A 29 -11.89 4.50 -21.38
N LYS A 30 -11.11 4.76 -22.47
CA LYS A 30 -11.28 5.93 -23.35
C LYS A 30 -12.71 6.11 -23.88
N PHE A 31 -13.38 5.02 -24.27
CA PHE A 31 -14.75 5.11 -24.81
C PHE A 31 -15.77 5.46 -23.72
N HIS A 32 -15.60 4.96 -22.50
CA HIS A 32 -16.45 5.33 -21.37
C HIS A 32 -16.29 6.82 -21.04
N PHE A 33 -15.06 7.34 -21.04
CA PHE A 33 -14.81 8.77 -20.81
C PHE A 33 -15.44 9.67 -21.87
N ILE A 34 -15.33 9.30 -23.14
CA ILE A 34 -15.98 10.05 -24.24
C ILE A 34 -17.50 10.02 -24.05
N ALA A 35 -18.08 8.86 -23.75
CA ALA A 35 -19.51 8.74 -23.50
C ALA A 35 -19.96 9.56 -22.28
N VAL A 36 -19.18 9.55 -21.19
CA VAL A 36 -19.41 10.37 -19.99
C VAL A 36 -19.45 11.86 -20.35
N LEU A 37 -18.48 12.37 -21.11
CA LEU A 37 -18.45 13.75 -21.55
C LEU A 37 -19.68 14.12 -22.40
N VAL A 38 -20.07 13.23 -23.33
CA VAL A 38 -21.27 13.45 -24.18
C VAL A 38 -22.53 13.49 -23.33
N PHE A 39 -22.70 12.57 -22.36
CA PHE A 39 -23.89 12.55 -21.51
C PHE A 39 -23.90 13.70 -20.50
N ILE A 40 -22.76 14.16 -19.97
CA ILE A 40 -22.70 15.37 -19.15
C ILE A 40 -23.12 16.61 -19.99
N LEU A 41 -22.60 16.74 -21.20
CA LEU A 41 -22.98 17.83 -22.10
C LEU A 41 -24.49 17.80 -22.43
N LEU A 42 -25.02 16.62 -22.77
CA LEU A 42 -26.44 16.43 -23.07
C LEU A 42 -27.32 16.76 -21.86
N SER A 43 -26.96 16.28 -20.66
CA SER A 43 -27.67 16.59 -19.42
C SER A 43 -27.72 18.09 -19.13
N SER A 44 -26.56 18.77 -19.27
CA SER A 44 -26.47 20.23 -19.08
C SER A 44 -27.31 21.02 -20.10
N LEU A 45 -27.23 20.61 -21.36
CA LEU A 45 -28.04 21.26 -22.43
C LEU A 45 -29.55 21.03 -22.19
N CYS A 46 -29.96 19.83 -21.86
CA CYS A 46 -31.35 19.51 -21.53
C CYS A 46 -31.89 20.35 -20.37
N MET A 47 -31.06 20.56 -19.33
CA MET A 47 -31.39 21.42 -18.21
C MET A 47 -31.60 22.88 -18.63
N VAL A 48 -30.69 23.41 -19.47
CA VAL A 48 -30.80 24.77 -20.00
C VAL A 48 -32.05 24.93 -20.89
N VAL A 49 -32.29 23.99 -21.80
CA VAL A 49 -33.46 23.97 -22.67
C VAL A 49 -34.75 23.88 -21.86
N GLY A 50 -34.81 22.99 -20.85
CA GLY A 50 -35.95 22.88 -19.93
C GLY A 50 -36.26 24.19 -19.21
N THR A 51 -35.21 24.92 -18.78
CA THR A 51 -35.37 26.25 -18.15
C THR A 51 -35.82 27.30 -19.17
N MET A 52 -35.35 27.26 -20.41
CA MET A 52 -35.80 28.17 -21.46
C MET A 52 -37.26 27.97 -21.87
N TYR A 53 -37.79 26.74 -21.75
CA TYR A 53 -39.22 26.49 -21.94
C TYR A 53 -40.08 27.23 -20.92
N THR A 54 -39.57 27.58 -19.73
CA THR A 54 -40.28 28.43 -18.76
C THR A 54 -40.56 29.83 -19.35
N LYS A 55 -39.60 30.39 -20.08
CA LYS A 55 -39.82 31.65 -20.80
C LYS A 55 -40.90 31.48 -21.87
N GLN A 56 -40.81 30.42 -22.67
CA GLN A 56 -41.80 30.16 -23.72
C GLN A 56 -43.20 29.91 -23.16
N LEU A 57 -43.30 29.24 -21.99
CA LEU A 57 -44.55 28.99 -21.29
C LEU A 57 -45.23 30.33 -20.87
N ILE A 58 -44.44 31.23 -20.28
CA ILE A 58 -44.97 32.52 -19.77
C ILE A 58 -45.26 33.46 -20.90
N ASP A 59 -44.26 33.75 -21.76
CA ASP A 59 -44.37 34.77 -22.81
C ASP A 59 -45.20 34.31 -24.01
N GLY A 60 -45.09 33.02 -24.38
CA GLY A 60 -45.76 32.47 -25.57
C GLY A 60 -47.17 31.96 -25.31
N TYR A 61 -47.52 31.63 -24.05
CA TYR A 61 -48.85 31.08 -23.75
C TYR A 61 -49.58 31.80 -22.63
N ILE A 62 -49.00 32.00 -21.44
CA ILE A 62 -49.70 32.57 -20.29
C ILE A 62 -50.03 34.04 -20.54
N THR A 63 -49.04 34.87 -20.86
CA THR A 63 -49.20 36.33 -21.04
C THR A 63 -50.21 36.69 -22.13
N PRO A 64 -50.20 36.06 -23.34
CA PRO A 64 -51.18 36.37 -24.39
C PRO A 64 -52.61 35.93 -24.06
N ASN A 65 -52.80 34.95 -23.17
CA ASN A 65 -54.14 34.43 -22.83
C ASN A 65 -54.74 35.05 -21.54
N ILE A 66 -54.07 36.01 -20.91
CA ILE A 66 -54.61 36.72 -19.76
C ILE A 66 -55.85 37.51 -20.19
N GLY A 67 -57.01 37.17 -19.59
CA GLY A 67 -58.30 37.83 -19.89
C GLY A 67 -59.04 37.26 -21.11
N ASN A 68 -58.57 36.22 -21.75
CA ASN A 68 -59.25 35.55 -22.85
C ASN A 68 -60.25 34.50 -22.31
N PRO A 69 -61.55 34.59 -22.59
CA PRO A 69 -62.55 33.63 -22.11
C PRO A 69 -62.49 32.26 -22.83
N ASN A 70 -61.92 32.22 -24.04
CA ASN A 70 -61.82 31.00 -24.86
C ASN A 70 -60.35 30.55 -24.99
N ILE A 71 -59.85 29.84 -23.99
CA ILE A 71 -58.48 29.39 -23.93
C ILE A 71 -58.35 28.02 -24.61
N ASP A 72 -57.49 27.93 -25.65
CA ASP A 72 -57.05 26.63 -26.22
C ASP A 72 -55.85 26.07 -25.38
N PHE A 73 -56.02 24.93 -24.74
CA PHE A 73 -55.00 24.28 -23.91
C PHE A 73 -54.02 23.40 -24.73
N ALA A 74 -54.26 23.15 -26.02
CA ALA A 74 -53.39 22.30 -26.83
C ALA A 74 -51.92 22.82 -26.93
N PRO A 75 -51.64 24.12 -27.09
CA PRO A 75 -50.27 24.65 -27.09
C PRO A 75 -49.61 24.52 -25.72
N LEU A 76 -50.36 24.69 -24.63
CA LEU A 76 -49.85 24.51 -23.25
C LEU A 76 -49.36 23.09 -23.03
N VAL A 77 -50.19 22.10 -23.38
CA VAL A 77 -49.84 20.67 -23.26
C VAL A 77 -48.58 20.36 -24.06
N LYS A 78 -48.44 20.91 -25.29
CA LYS A 78 -47.25 20.73 -26.13
C LYS A 78 -45.97 21.27 -25.45
N ILE A 79 -46.04 22.48 -24.85
CA ILE A 79 -44.90 23.09 -24.15
C ILE A 79 -44.51 22.23 -22.93
N ILE A 80 -45.52 21.81 -22.13
CA ILE A 80 -45.26 20.97 -20.94
C ILE A 80 -44.66 19.62 -21.33
N LEU A 81 -45.17 18.96 -22.37
CA LEU A 81 -44.61 17.70 -22.88
C LEU A 81 -43.17 17.87 -23.36
N SER A 82 -42.87 18.95 -24.09
CA SER A 82 -41.50 19.24 -24.55
C SER A 82 -40.54 19.51 -23.37
N MET A 83 -41.00 20.27 -22.38
CA MET A 83 -40.26 20.54 -21.15
C MET A 83 -39.99 19.26 -20.36
N SER A 84 -41.02 18.41 -20.20
CA SER A 84 -40.92 17.11 -19.55
C SER A 84 -39.94 16.17 -20.27
N ALA A 85 -40.01 16.13 -21.60
CA ALA A 85 -39.10 15.34 -22.41
C ALA A 85 -37.64 15.80 -22.25
N ALA A 86 -37.39 17.14 -22.23
CA ALA A 86 -36.06 17.67 -21.96
C ALA A 86 -35.51 17.24 -20.57
N TYR A 87 -36.31 17.41 -19.52
CA TYR A 87 -35.88 17.00 -18.17
C TYR A 87 -35.70 15.48 -18.05
N LEU A 88 -36.57 14.67 -18.64
CA LEU A 88 -36.42 13.19 -18.64
C LEU A 88 -35.15 12.77 -19.37
N THR A 89 -34.85 13.37 -20.54
CA THR A 89 -33.62 13.11 -21.28
C THR A 89 -32.39 13.50 -20.45
N GLY A 90 -32.45 14.66 -19.77
CA GLY A 90 -31.40 15.12 -18.86
C GLY A 90 -31.18 14.16 -17.70
N MET A 91 -32.27 13.66 -17.09
CA MET A 91 -32.20 12.69 -15.97
C MET A 91 -31.60 11.34 -16.41
N ILE A 92 -32.03 10.82 -17.57
CA ILE A 92 -31.47 9.59 -18.14
C ILE A 92 -29.98 9.78 -18.46
N SER A 93 -29.60 10.91 -19.01
CA SER A 93 -28.21 11.24 -19.32
C SER A 93 -27.35 11.31 -18.05
N THR A 94 -27.89 11.90 -16.98
CA THR A 94 -27.21 11.93 -15.65
C THR A 94 -26.99 10.52 -15.12
N TYR A 95 -28.03 9.69 -15.12
CA TYR A 95 -27.91 8.30 -14.69
C TYR A 95 -26.87 7.52 -15.50
N LEU A 96 -26.85 7.72 -16.82
CA LEU A 96 -25.91 7.02 -17.71
C LEU A 96 -24.47 7.45 -17.47
N TYR A 97 -24.19 8.75 -17.36
CA TYR A 97 -22.80 9.17 -17.11
C TYR A 97 -22.29 8.75 -15.73
N GLU A 98 -23.12 8.82 -14.69
CA GLU A 98 -22.75 8.33 -13.35
C GLU A 98 -22.46 6.83 -13.37
N ARG A 99 -23.33 6.04 -14.01
CA ARG A 99 -23.14 4.60 -14.15
C ARG A 99 -21.86 4.23 -14.88
N LEU A 100 -21.58 4.90 -16.00
CA LEU A 100 -20.36 4.70 -16.79
C LEU A 100 -19.11 5.10 -16.00
N MET A 101 -19.19 6.19 -15.24
CA MET A 101 -18.10 6.66 -14.40
C MET A 101 -17.75 5.67 -13.28
N ILE A 102 -18.77 5.09 -12.62
CA ILE A 102 -18.57 4.04 -11.61
C ILE A 102 -17.85 2.82 -12.23
N VAL A 103 -18.30 2.35 -13.40
CA VAL A 103 -17.67 1.20 -14.08
C VAL A 103 -16.21 1.50 -14.42
N ALA A 104 -15.94 2.66 -15.01
CA ALA A 104 -14.57 3.07 -15.36
C ALA A 104 -13.68 3.22 -14.11
N ALA A 105 -14.22 3.80 -13.03
CA ALA A 105 -13.50 3.99 -11.78
C ALA A 105 -13.15 2.64 -11.13
N GLN A 106 -14.14 1.78 -10.90
CA GLN A 106 -13.92 0.48 -10.24
C GLN A 106 -12.97 -0.41 -11.03
N GLY A 107 -13.11 -0.44 -12.36
CA GLY A 107 -12.20 -1.19 -13.23
C GLY A 107 -10.77 -0.63 -13.20
N THR A 108 -10.60 0.69 -13.18
CA THR A 108 -9.28 1.33 -13.02
C THR A 108 -8.64 0.97 -11.69
N LEU A 109 -9.39 1.03 -10.59
CA LEU A 109 -8.88 0.71 -9.25
C LEU A 109 -8.53 -0.78 -9.10
N LYS A 110 -9.31 -1.67 -9.72
CA LYS A 110 -8.96 -3.09 -9.78
C LYS A 110 -7.60 -3.27 -10.45
N ASN A 111 -7.43 -2.75 -11.67
CA ASN A 111 -6.17 -2.89 -12.39
C ASN A 111 -5.00 -2.24 -11.63
N LEU A 112 -5.23 -1.09 -10.99
CA LEU A 112 -4.19 -0.43 -10.19
C LEU A 112 -3.76 -1.27 -8.98
N ARG A 113 -4.71 -1.94 -8.28
CA ARG A 113 -4.37 -2.88 -7.20
C ARG A 113 -3.59 -4.08 -7.72
N ASP A 114 -4.01 -4.63 -8.84
CA ASP A 114 -3.33 -5.78 -9.47
C ASP A 114 -1.90 -5.39 -9.89
N ASP A 115 -1.71 -4.21 -10.49
CA ASP A 115 -0.39 -3.70 -10.89
C ASP A 115 0.51 -3.44 -9.68
N VAL A 116 -0.01 -2.77 -8.63
CA VAL A 116 0.75 -2.47 -7.40
C VAL A 116 1.15 -3.76 -6.70
N PHE A 117 0.24 -4.73 -6.58
CA PHE A 117 0.53 -6.02 -5.94
C PHE A 117 1.58 -6.80 -6.73
N SER A 118 1.38 -6.94 -8.06
CA SER A 118 2.33 -7.66 -8.92
C SER A 118 3.71 -7.01 -8.97
N HIS A 119 3.77 -5.69 -8.82
CA HIS A 119 5.04 -4.97 -8.74
C HIS A 119 5.71 -5.13 -7.38
N MET A 120 4.93 -5.05 -6.30
CA MET A 120 5.41 -5.23 -4.93
C MET A 120 6.09 -6.59 -4.73
N GLU A 121 5.52 -7.67 -5.29
CA GLU A 121 6.13 -9.02 -5.25
C GLU A 121 7.50 -9.12 -5.94
N LYS A 122 7.84 -8.13 -6.76
CA LYS A 122 9.12 -8.05 -7.48
C LYS A 122 10.14 -7.13 -6.80
N LEU A 123 9.76 -6.45 -5.71
CA LEU A 123 10.65 -5.54 -5.02
C LEU A 123 11.70 -6.30 -4.19
N PRO A 124 12.91 -5.74 -4.03
CA PRO A 124 13.94 -6.34 -3.19
C PRO A 124 13.55 -6.29 -1.71
N ILE A 125 14.04 -7.21 -0.90
CA ILE A 125 13.83 -7.27 0.56
C ILE A 125 14.21 -5.93 1.22
N LYS A 126 15.25 -5.26 0.73
CA LYS A 126 15.65 -3.92 1.19
C LYS A 126 14.49 -2.92 1.26
N TYR A 127 13.54 -3.00 0.33
CA TYR A 127 12.36 -2.12 0.34
C TYR A 127 11.51 -2.37 1.59
N PHE A 128 11.25 -3.62 1.93
CA PHE A 128 10.44 -4.01 3.07
C PHE A 128 11.14 -3.76 4.40
N ASP A 129 12.47 -3.89 4.45
CA ASP A 129 13.27 -3.59 5.64
C ASP A 129 13.36 -2.08 5.95
N THR A 130 13.18 -1.23 4.93
CA THR A 130 13.29 0.24 5.07
C THR A 130 11.96 0.97 5.16
N HIS A 131 10.85 0.28 4.89
CA HIS A 131 9.50 0.86 4.93
C HIS A 131 8.62 0.11 5.93
N ALA A 132 7.88 0.87 6.75
CA ALA A 132 6.94 0.25 7.69
C ALA A 132 5.80 -0.47 6.94
N HIS A 133 5.48 -1.68 7.36
CA HIS A 133 4.38 -2.46 6.76
C HIS A 133 3.04 -1.70 6.78
N GLY A 134 2.79 -0.90 7.84
CA GLY A 134 1.61 -0.05 7.95
C GLY A 134 1.52 1.01 6.85
N ASP A 135 2.66 1.60 6.46
CA ASP A 135 2.70 2.59 5.37
C ASP A 135 2.36 1.94 4.03
N ILE A 136 2.91 0.76 3.75
CA ILE A 136 2.59 -0.01 2.55
C ILE A 136 1.11 -0.40 2.52
N MET A 137 0.57 -0.89 3.64
CA MET A 137 -0.85 -1.25 3.76
C MET A 137 -1.78 -0.04 3.59
N SER A 138 -1.37 1.15 4.03
CA SER A 138 -2.15 2.37 3.86
C SER A 138 -2.37 2.73 2.38
N VAL A 139 -1.41 2.37 1.51
CA VAL A 139 -1.54 2.56 0.06
C VAL A 139 -2.68 1.70 -0.52
N TYR A 140 -2.80 0.44 -0.08
CA TYR A 140 -3.86 -0.46 -0.54
C TYR A 140 -5.24 -0.11 -0.01
N SER A 141 -5.33 0.41 1.21
CA SER A 141 -6.60 0.73 1.88
C SER A 141 -6.99 2.19 1.67
N SER A 142 -6.35 3.11 2.38
CA SER A 142 -6.73 4.51 2.46
C SER A 142 -6.48 5.29 1.17
N ASP A 143 -5.31 5.09 0.52
CA ASP A 143 -4.96 5.87 -0.65
C ASP A 143 -5.82 5.48 -1.85
N ILE A 144 -5.98 4.18 -2.11
CA ILE A 144 -6.82 3.70 -3.21
C ILE A 144 -8.29 4.09 -3.00
N ASP A 145 -8.80 4.10 -1.75
CA ASP A 145 -10.16 4.59 -1.47
C ASP A 145 -10.30 6.09 -1.71
N THR A 146 -9.28 6.88 -1.39
CA THR A 146 -9.25 8.30 -1.69
C THR A 146 -9.26 8.54 -3.22
N LEU A 147 -8.51 7.73 -3.98
CA LEU A 147 -8.55 7.74 -5.44
C LEU A 147 -9.94 7.38 -5.98
N ARG A 148 -10.61 6.38 -5.38
CA ARG A 148 -11.97 6.01 -5.74
C ARG A 148 -12.91 7.21 -5.66
N ASN A 149 -12.96 7.88 -4.52
CA ASN A 149 -13.86 9.02 -4.29
C ASN A 149 -13.57 10.16 -5.27
N MET A 150 -12.30 10.45 -5.53
CA MET A 150 -11.92 11.46 -6.52
C MET A 150 -12.40 11.10 -7.93
N ILE A 151 -12.21 9.84 -8.34
CA ILE A 151 -12.57 9.40 -9.70
C ILE A 151 -14.09 9.35 -9.85
N THR A 152 -14.80 8.68 -8.92
CA THR A 152 -16.26 8.46 -9.04
C THR A 152 -17.06 9.74 -8.90
N GLU A 153 -16.66 10.61 -7.96
CA GLU A 153 -17.48 11.77 -7.58
C GLU A 153 -16.85 13.09 -8.04
N SER A 154 -15.61 13.38 -7.59
CA SER A 154 -15.03 14.70 -7.78
C SER A 154 -14.77 15.04 -9.24
N LEU A 155 -14.24 14.10 -10.02
CA LEU A 155 -13.90 14.34 -11.43
C LEU A 155 -15.16 14.58 -12.26
N ALA A 156 -16.18 13.74 -12.11
CA ALA A 156 -17.46 13.90 -12.83
C ALA A 156 -18.16 15.19 -12.44
N GLN A 157 -18.20 15.53 -11.14
CA GLN A 157 -18.82 16.76 -10.63
C GLN A 157 -18.11 18.01 -11.10
N ILE A 158 -16.77 18.05 -11.12
CA ILE A 158 -16.00 19.21 -11.61
C ILE A 158 -16.25 19.42 -13.11
N ILE A 159 -16.22 18.35 -13.91
CA ILE A 159 -16.50 18.45 -15.35
C ILE A 159 -17.94 18.94 -15.58
N SER A 160 -18.91 18.35 -14.91
CA SER A 160 -20.32 18.74 -14.99
C SER A 160 -20.52 20.19 -14.56
N ALA A 161 -19.88 20.63 -13.46
CA ALA A 161 -19.93 21.99 -12.97
C ALA A 161 -19.42 23.00 -14.00
N VAL A 162 -18.28 22.74 -14.64
CA VAL A 162 -17.71 23.62 -15.67
C VAL A 162 -18.66 23.73 -16.86
N ILE A 163 -19.16 22.60 -17.37
CA ILE A 163 -20.10 22.59 -18.54
C ILE A 163 -21.40 23.31 -18.19
N THR A 164 -21.97 23.06 -16.99
CA THR A 164 -23.20 23.71 -16.53
C THR A 164 -23.02 25.22 -16.39
N VAL A 165 -21.94 25.67 -15.76
CA VAL A 165 -21.64 27.10 -15.59
C VAL A 165 -21.51 27.80 -16.94
N VAL A 166 -20.77 27.22 -17.89
CA VAL A 166 -20.61 27.76 -19.24
C VAL A 166 -21.95 27.83 -19.97
N SER A 167 -22.75 26.76 -19.95
CA SER A 167 -24.04 26.67 -20.61
C SER A 167 -25.06 27.68 -20.04
N VAL A 168 -25.11 27.78 -18.70
CA VAL A 168 -25.99 28.71 -17.97
C VAL A 168 -25.58 30.16 -18.24
N LEU A 169 -24.31 30.51 -18.14
CA LEU A 169 -23.82 31.88 -18.42
C LEU A 169 -24.11 32.29 -19.87
N THR A 170 -23.87 31.39 -20.82
CA THR A 170 -24.21 31.65 -22.22
C THR A 170 -25.70 31.98 -22.39
N SER A 171 -26.57 31.21 -21.75
CA SER A 171 -28.02 31.42 -21.77
C SER A 171 -28.45 32.72 -21.08
N MET A 172 -27.80 33.05 -19.97
CA MET A 172 -28.04 34.34 -19.27
C MET A 172 -27.64 35.54 -20.11
N PHE A 173 -26.52 35.47 -20.84
CA PHE A 173 -26.10 36.53 -21.76
C PHE A 173 -27.11 36.73 -22.94
N ILE A 174 -27.69 35.64 -23.45
CA ILE A 174 -28.73 35.68 -24.49
C ILE A 174 -30.01 36.33 -23.94
N LEU A 175 -30.36 36.14 -22.67
CA LEU A 175 -31.56 36.70 -22.07
C LEU A 175 -31.41 38.18 -21.72
N SER A 176 -30.31 38.56 -21.04
CA SER A 176 -30.06 39.95 -20.64
C SER A 176 -28.60 40.17 -20.27
N VAL A 177 -27.87 40.95 -21.05
CA VAL A 177 -26.47 41.31 -20.78
C VAL A 177 -26.32 42.09 -19.45
N PRO A 178 -27.13 43.15 -19.16
CA PRO A 178 -26.98 43.91 -17.93
C PRO A 178 -27.18 43.08 -16.65
N LEU A 179 -28.21 42.21 -16.63
CA LEU A 179 -28.47 41.34 -15.48
C LEU A 179 -27.38 40.28 -15.32
N THR A 180 -26.82 39.80 -16.42
CA THR A 180 -25.71 38.82 -16.34
C THR A 180 -24.46 39.45 -15.75
N ILE A 181 -24.09 40.67 -16.14
CA ILE A 181 -22.98 41.40 -15.56
C ILE A 181 -23.22 41.62 -14.06
N PHE A 182 -24.43 42.04 -13.66
CA PHE A 182 -24.79 42.21 -12.26
C PHE A 182 -24.61 40.88 -11.47
N THR A 183 -25.16 39.78 -12.01
CA THR A 183 -25.05 38.44 -11.35
C THR A 183 -23.59 38.01 -11.24
N LEU A 184 -22.75 38.25 -12.26
CA LEU A 184 -21.33 37.96 -12.20
C LEU A 184 -20.60 38.73 -11.09
N VAL A 185 -20.91 40.01 -10.90
CA VAL A 185 -20.36 40.82 -9.78
C VAL A 185 -20.75 40.18 -8.43
N MET A 186 -22.01 39.77 -8.28
CA MET A 186 -22.50 39.12 -7.07
C MET A 186 -21.82 37.75 -6.84
N VAL A 187 -21.57 36.97 -7.88
CA VAL A 187 -20.85 35.71 -7.82
C VAL A 187 -19.40 35.95 -7.38
N ILE A 188 -18.72 36.93 -7.95
CA ILE A 188 -17.33 37.29 -7.53
C ILE A 188 -17.29 37.71 -6.06
N LEU A 189 -18.27 38.49 -5.61
CA LEU A 189 -18.42 38.88 -4.22
C LEU A 189 -18.58 37.63 -3.31
N THR A 190 -19.50 36.73 -3.72
CA THR A 190 -19.73 35.46 -2.99
C THR A 190 -18.45 34.61 -2.90
N ILE A 191 -17.72 34.46 -4.02
CA ILE A 191 -16.44 33.72 -4.04
C ILE A 191 -15.42 34.39 -3.13
N SER A 192 -15.32 35.71 -3.12
CA SER A 192 -14.37 36.47 -2.27
C SER A 192 -14.67 36.26 -0.79
N VAL A 193 -15.94 36.37 -0.38
CA VAL A 193 -16.37 36.11 1.02
C VAL A 193 -16.12 34.66 1.40
N THR A 194 -16.50 33.72 0.55
CA THR A 194 -16.29 32.28 0.74
C THR A 194 -14.81 31.94 0.93
N ARG A 195 -13.94 32.50 0.08
CA ARG A 195 -12.49 32.30 0.16
C ARG A 195 -11.92 32.77 1.51
N ASN A 196 -12.33 33.93 1.99
CA ASN A 196 -11.85 34.48 3.26
C ASN A 196 -12.25 33.59 4.46
N ILE A 197 -13.49 33.06 4.46
CA ILE A 197 -13.96 32.12 5.49
C ILE A 197 -13.23 30.79 5.37
N SER A 198 -13.09 30.26 4.15
CA SER A 198 -12.44 28.97 3.90
C SER A 198 -10.97 28.94 4.32
N VAL A 199 -10.22 30.03 4.10
CA VAL A 199 -8.82 30.12 4.53
C VAL A 199 -8.70 30.04 6.06
N LYS A 200 -9.58 30.74 6.79
CA LYS A 200 -9.63 30.67 8.25
C LYS A 200 -10.06 29.29 8.75
N SER A 201 -11.09 28.74 8.13
CA SER A 201 -11.59 27.39 8.41
C SER A 201 -10.49 26.33 8.21
N GLY A 202 -9.78 26.35 7.07
CA GLY A 202 -8.72 25.40 6.76
C GLY A 202 -7.56 25.39 7.76
N LYS A 203 -7.19 26.58 8.30
CA LYS A 203 -6.19 26.65 9.36
C LYS A 203 -6.66 25.93 10.63
N ASN A 204 -7.87 26.22 11.09
CA ASN A 204 -8.42 25.63 12.30
C ASN A 204 -8.65 24.11 12.16
N PHE A 205 -9.08 23.63 10.99
CA PHE A 205 -9.19 22.18 10.72
C PHE A 205 -7.84 21.49 10.76
N LYS A 206 -6.76 22.14 10.29
CA LYS A 206 -5.41 21.61 10.42
C LYS A 206 -4.98 21.49 11.89
N ASP A 207 -5.25 22.52 12.68
CA ASP A 207 -4.93 22.51 14.12
C ASP A 207 -5.74 21.42 14.85
N GLN A 208 -7.02 21.25 14.51
CA GLN A 208 -7.86 20.16 14.99
C GLN A 208 -7.26 18.78 14.65
N GLN A 209 -6.81 18.58 13.41
CA GLN A 209 -6.23 17.29 12.99
C GLN A 209 -4.95 16.96 13.75
N VAL A 210 -4.11 17.96 14.03
CA VAL A 210 -2.91 17.79 14.86
C VAL A 210 -3.28 17.38 16.29
N ASN A 211 -4.28 18.02 16.88
CA ASN A 211 -4.72 17.70 18.25
C ASN A 211 -5.44 16.34 18.33
N ILE A 212 -6.21 15.92 17.30
CA ILE A 212 -6.74 14.55 17.20
C ILE A 212 -5.60 13.54 17.20
N GLY A 213 -4.54 13.80 16.41
CA GLY A 213 -3.36 12.93 16.39
C GLY A 213 -2.68 12.82 17.75
N ALA A 214 -2.56 13.93 18.48
CA ALA A 214 -1.95 13.96 19.81
C ALA A 214 -2.79 13.19 20.86
N VAL A 215 -4.12 13.33 20.82
CA VAL A 215 -5.03 12.58 21.70
C VAL A 215 -4.99 11.08 21.39
N ASN A 216 -5.08 10.71 20.10
CA ASN A 216 -5.06 9.31 19.69
C ASN A 216 -3.72 8.63 20.03
N GLY A 217 -2.59 9.30 19.75
CA GLY A 217 -1.27 8.76 20.11
C GLY A 217 -1.10 8.58 21.62
N TYR A 218 -1.64 9.49 22.42
CA TYR A 218 -1.62 9.35 23.87
C TYR A 218 -2.50 8.18 24.36
N ILE A 219 -3.69 8.00 23.76
CA ILE A 219 -4.57 6.85 24.06
C ILE A 219 -3.86 5.54 23.73
N GLU A 220 -3.23 5.43 22.55
CA GLU A 220 -2.49 4.25 22.10
C GLU A 220 -1.36 3.91 23.07
N GLU A 221 -0.51 4.91 23.42
CA GLU A 221 0.57 4.77 24.40
C GLU A 221 0.06 4.23 25.76
N MET A 222 -1.04 4.79 26.26
CA MET A 222 -1.60 4.39 27.55
C MET A 222 -2.28 3.00 27.49
N LEU A 223 -2.89 2.63 26.36
CA LEU A 223 -3.45 1.28 26.17
C LEU A 223 -2.36 0.21 26.11
N GLU A 224 -1.28 0.46 25.38
CA GLU A 224 -0.11 -0.45 25.34
C GLU A 224 0.54 -0.57 26.73
N GLY A 225 0.71 0.57 27.42
CA GLY A 225 1.27 0.66 28.76
C GLY A 225 0.31 0.36 29.90
N GLN A 226 -0.94 -0.10 29.66
CA GLN A 226 -1.99 -0.21 30.68
C GLN A 226 -1.58 -1.05 31.90
N LYS A 227 -0.80 -2.13 31.72
CA LYS A 227 -0.29 -2.93 32.83
C LYS A 227 0.64 -2.13 33.73
N VAL A 228 1.50 -1.29 33.14
CA VAL A 228 2.44 -0.42 33.87
C VAL A 228 1.66 0.64 34.64
N VAL A 229 0.70 1.32 34.00
CA VAL A 229 -0.17 2.30 34.63
C VAL A 229 -0.83 1.69 35.88
N LYS A 230 -1.37 0.47 35.77
CA LYS A 230 -2.04 -0.24 36.88
C LYS A 230 -1.11 -0.63 38.01
N VAL A 231 0.08 -1.18 37.70
CA VAL A 231 1.07 -1.61 38.72
C VAL A 231 1.58 -0.43 39.53
N PHE A 232 1.78 0.73 38.90
CA PHE A 232 2.27 1.93 39.56
C PHE A 232 1.16 2.86 40.07
N SER A 233 -0.13 2.50 39.93
CA SER A 233 -1.30 3.30 40.34
C SER A 233 -1.25 4.74 39.79
N TYR A 234 -0.94 4.87 38.50
CA TYR A 234 -0.68 6.16 37.83
C TYR A 234 -1.90 6.69 37.07
N GLU A 235 -3.12 6.17 37.35
CA GLU A 235 -4.34 6.46 36.60
C GLU A 235 -4.75 7.95 36.65
N GLU A 236 -4.62 8.60 37.83
CA GLU A 236 -5.00 9.99 37.99
C GLU A 236 -4.09 10.95 37.19
N GLU A 237 -2.80 10.65 37.12
CA GLU A 237 -1.84 11.41 36.34
C GLU A 237 -2.10 11.26 34.82
N VAL A 238 -2.37 10.02 34.38
CA VAL A 238 -2.75 9.69 32.99
C VAL A 238 -4.00 10.46 32.60
N LYS A 239 -5.01 10.48 33.47
CA LYS A 239 -6.27 11.19 33.27
C LYS A 239 -6.05 12.72 33.19
N SER A 240 -5.27 13.28 34.10
CA SER A 240 -4.94 14.72 34.11
C SER A 240 -4.28 15.16 32.80
N LYS A 241 -3.32 14.37 32.29
CA LYS A 241 -2.65 14.66 31.01
C LYS A 241 -3.60 14.49 29.82
N PHE A 242 -4.48 13.49 29.86
CA PHE A 242 -5.53 13.32 28.86
C PHE A 242 -6.46 14.52 28.81
N ASP A 243 -6.91 15.02 29.97
CA ASP A 243 -7.81 16.17 30.05
C ASP A 243 -7.20 17.43 29.41
N ILE A 244 -5.89 17.68 29.62
CA ILE A 244 -5.19 18.78 28.97
C ILE A 244 -5.17 18.65 27.43
N LEU A 245 -4.94 17.44 26.93
CA LEU A 245 -4.91 17.17 25.49
C LEU A 245 -6.31 17.28 24.89
N ASN A 246 -7.33 16.77 25.62
CA ASN A 246 -8.71 16.80 25.21
C ASN A 246 -9.27 18.22 25.19
N GLU A 247 -8.89 19.09 26.15
CA GLU A 247 -9.27 20.50 26.15
C GLU A 247 -8.70 21.23 24.93
N LYS A 248 -7.43 21.00 24.59
CA LYS A 248 -6.84 21.55 23.34
C LYS A 248 -7.56 21.08 22.09
N LEU A 249 -7.97 19.80 22.07
CA LEU A 249 -8.77 19.26 20.97
C LEU A 249 -10.14 19.93 20.92
N PHE A 250 -10.80 20.13 22.08
CA PHE A 250 -12.09 20.83 22.17
C PHE A 250 -11.99 22.25 21.61
N GLU A 251 -11.01 23.04 22.04
CA GLU A 251 -10.82 24.41 21.56
C GLU A 251 -10.59 24.47 20.05
N SER A 252 -9.71 23.61 19.53
CA SER A 252 -9.43 23.57 18.08
C SER A 252 -10.62 23.09 17.27
N SER A 253 -11.36 22.08 17.77
CA SER A 253 -12.58 21.56 17.14
C SER A 253 -13.72 22.58 17.14
N ASN A 254 -13.91 23.28 18.24
CA ASN A 254 -14.90 24.35 18.34
C ASN A 254 -14.63 25.47 17.34
N ASN A 255 -13.36 25.91 17.24
CA ASN A 255 -12.96 26.93 16.28
C ASN A 255 -13.09 26.44 14.81
N ALA A 256 -12.69 25.20 14.52
CA ALA A 256 -12.83 24.62 13.19
C ALA A 256 -14.31 24.55 12.75
N ASN A 257 -15.17 24.04 13.62
CA ASN A 257 -16.61 23.91 13.37
C ASN A 257 -17.32 25.27 13.28
N LYS A 258 -16.92 26.26 14.10
CA LYS A 258 -17.44 27.61 14.03
C LYS A 258 -17.29 28.21 12.63
N TYR A 259 -16.11 28.14 12.04
CA TYR A 259 -15.86 28.67 10.69
C TYR A 259 -16.39 27.73 9.60
N GLY A 260 -16.35 26.42 9.80
CA GLY A 260 -16.87 25.43 8.84
C GLY A 260 -18.39 25.51 8.67
N ASN A 261 -19.13 25.55 9.78
CA ASN A 261 -20.59 25.55 9.77
C ASN A 261 -21.22 26.89 9.36
N ILE A 262 -20.49 28.00 9.49
CA ILE A 262 -20.93 29.33 9.04
C ILE A 262 -20.90 29.45 7.51
N LEU A 263 -20.05 28.69 6.82
CA LEU A 263 -19.84 28.80 5.38
C LEU A 263 -21.12 28.55 4.58
N GLY A 264 -21.84 27.47 4.91
CA GLY A 264 -23.11 27.10 4.23
C GLY A 264 -24.17 28.20 4.31
N PRO A 265 -24.56 28.65 5.50
CA PRO A 265 -25.53 29.74 5.68
C PRO A 265 -25.10 31.06 5.02
N VAL A 266 -23.82 31.42 5.08
CA VAL A 266 -23.33 32.67 4.43
C VAL A 266 -23.47 32.61 2.93
N VAL A 267 -23.02 31.51 2.31
CA VAL A 267 -23.14 31.32 0.85
C VAL A 267 -24.61 31.25 0.43
N GLY A 268 -25.45 30.52 1.18
CA GLY A 268 -26.88 30.41 0.92
C GLY A 268 -27.60 31.77 0.99
N ASN A 269 -27.32 32.59 2.03
CA ASN A 269 -27.93 33.89 2.18
C ASN A 269 -27.42 34.92 1.13
N LEU A 270 -26.14 34.88 0.77
CA LEU A 270 -25.63 35.68 -0.33
C LEU A 270 -26.31 35.30 -1.65
N GLY A 271 -26.57 34.01 -1.87
CA GLY A 271 -27.36 33.53 -3.02
C GLY A 271 -28.81 34.02 -3.00
N ASN A 272 -29.46 34.07 -1.81
CA ASN A 272 -30.80 34.63 -1.67
C ASN A 272 -30.82 36.15 -1.90
N ILE A 273 -29.84 36.89 -1.41
CA ILE A 273 -29.68 38.32 -1.64
C ILE A 273 -29.51 38.58 -3.17
N ASN A 274 -28.61 37.82 -3.82
CA ASN A 274 -28.45 37.88 -5.26
C ASN A 274 -29.78 37.65 -6.01
N PHE A 275 -30.54 36.61 -5.62
CA PHE A 275 -31.85 36.30 -6.18
C PHE A 275 -32.84 37.48 -6.03
N VAL A 276 -32.96 38.05 -4.83
CA VAL A 276 -33.89 39.19 -4.56
C VAL A 276 -33.48 40.41 -5.35
N LEU A 277 -32.21 40.77 -5.38
CA LEU A 277 -31.71 41.92 -6.13
C LEU A 277 -31.89 41.71 -7.66
N THR A 278 -31.61 40.52 -8.16
CA THR A 278 -31.83 40.14 -9.56
C THR A 278 -33.31 40.21 -9.92
N ALA A 279 -34.20 39.74 -9.01
CA ALA A 279 -35.67 39.84 -9.21
C ALA A 279 -36.11 41.30 -9.25
N SER A 280 -35.64 42.15 -8.35
CA SER A 280 -36.01 43.58 -8.29
C SER A 280 -35.54 44.33 -9.53
N ILE A 281 -34.28 44.22 -9.91
CA ILE A 281 -33.70 44.87 -11.09
C ILE A 281 -34.35 44.31 -12.37
N GLY A 282 -34.50 42.98 -12.44
CA GLY A 282 -35.10 42.33 -13.59
C GLY A 282 -36.59 42.65 -13.78
N SER A 283 -37.34 42.80 -12.67
CA SER A 283 -38.74 43.26 -12.76
C SER A 283 -38.83 44.68 -13.31
N PHE A 284 -37.94 45.59 -12.87
CA PHE A 284 -37.87 46.94 -13.41
C PHE A 284 -37.58 46.92 -14.91
N LEU A 285 -36.60 46.12 -15.37
CA LEU A 285 -36.27 45.97 -16.79
C LEU A 285 -37.42 45.39 -17.59
N ALA A 286 -38.14 44.39 -17.06
CA ALA A 286 -39.26 43.72 -17.72
C ALA A 286 -40.48 44.65 -17.86
N ILE A 287 -40.83 45.42 -16.79
CA ILE A 287 -41.94 46.37 -16.80
C ILE A 287 -41.64 47.53 -17.74
N SER A 288 -40.41 48.03 -17.75
CA SER A 288 -39.97 49.13 -18.61
C SER A 288 -39.64 48.68 -20.03
N ASN A 289 -39.77 47.41 -20.37
CA ASN A 289 -39.45 46.78 -21.66
C ASN A 289 -38.05 47.17 -22.20
N ILE A 290 -37.08 47.36 -21.28
CA ILE A 290 -35.73 47.77 -21.65
C ILE A 290 -35.00 46.59 -22.30
N GLY A 291 -34.56 46.74 -23.54
CA GLY A 291 -33.85 45.69 -24.29
C GLY A 291 -34.71 44.48 -24.68
N GLY A 292 -36.06 44.62 -24.69
CA GLY A 292 -36.98 43.53 -25.01
C GLY A 292 -37.03 42.42 -23.94
N PHE A 293 -36.59 42.71 -22.69
CA PHE A 293 -36.61 41.77 -21.58
C PHE A 293 -38.05 41.57 -21.08
N THR A 294 -38.47 40.31 -20.98
CA THR A 294 -39.86 39.91 -20.72
C THR A 294 -40.04 39.29 -19.34
N LEU A 295 -41.30 39.12 -18.88
CA LEU A 295 -41.60 38.45 -17.62
C LEU A 295 -41.17 36.99 -17.62
N GLY A 296 -41.37 36.27 -18.73
CA GLY A 296 -40.88 34.89 -18.88
C GLY A 296 -39.36 34.82 -18.94
N GLY A 297 -38.71 35.85 -19.56
CA GLY A 297 -37.27 36.02 -19.50
C GLY A 297 -36.74 36.17 -18.08
N LEU A 298 -37.43 36.98 -17.25
CA LEU A 298 -37.11 37.13 -15.82
C LEU A 298 -37.22 35.81 -15.06
N ALA A 299 -38.33 35.07 -15.24
CA ALA A 299 -38.53 33.79 -14.56
C ALA A 299 -37.42 32.78 -14.88
N SER A 300 -37.07 32.67 -16.18
CA SER A 300 -35.96 31.79 -16.61
C SER A 300 -34.61 32.28 -16.07
N PHE A 301 -34.37 33.60 -16.07
CA PHE A 301 -33.12 34.18 -15.55
C PHE A 301 -32.94 33.93 -14.04
N LEU A 302 -34.01 34.06 -13.24
CA LEU A 302 -33.99 33.76 -11.81
C LEU A 302 -33.70 32.29 -11.53
N GLN A 303 -34.21 31.37 -12.37
CA GLN A 303 -33.90 29.96 -12.28
C GLN A 303 -32.42 29.68 -12.61
N PHE A 304 -31.87 30.32 -13.65
CA PHE A 304 -30.44 30.24 -13.96
C PHE A 304 -29.56 30.81 -12.86
N THR A 305 -29.96 31.88 -12.19
CA THR A 305 -29.22 32.43 -11.04
C THR A 305 -29.11 31.42 -9.89
N ARG A 306 -30.18 30.66 -9.61
CA ARG A 306 -30.14 29.55 -8.62
C ARG A 306 -29.25 28.41 -9.08
N THR A 307 -29.38 28.00 -10.35
CA THR A 307 -28.59 26.91 -10.93
C THR A 307 -27.11 27.22 -10.95
N LEU A 308 -26.71 28.49 -11.12
CA LEU A 308 -25.30 28.91 -11.15
C LEU A 308 -24.61 28.80 -9.79
N ASN A 309 -25.31 28.99 -8.68
CA ASN A 309 -24.73 28.98 -7.34
C ASN A 309 -24.36 27.55 -6.85
N GLN A 310 -25.10 26.52 -7.24
CA GLN A 310 -24.92 25.14 -6.79
C GLN A 310 -23.57 24.52 -7.22
N PRO A 311 -23.17 24.56 -8.52
CA PRO A 311 -21.88 24.02 -8.97
C PRO A 311 -20.66 24.68 -8.31
N ILE A 312 -20.76 25.99 -8.03
CA ILE A 312 -19.67 26.75 -7.38
C ILE A 312 -19.42 26.22 -5.98
N SER A 313 -20.49 26.02 -5.20
CA SER A 313 -20.38 25.48 -3.83
C SER A 313 -19.89 24.03 -3.82
N GLN A 314 -20.40 23.19 -4.72
CA GLN A 314 -19.98 21.78 -4.84
C GLN A 314 -18.51 21.65 -5.23
N THR A 315 -18.06 22.42 -6.21
CA THR A 315 -16.66 22.39 -6.66
C THR A 315 -15.71 22.80 -5.53
N ALA A 316 -16.09 23.78 -4.70
CA ALA A 316 -15.28 24.19 -3.56
C ALA A 316 -15.08 23.06 -2.55
N MET A 317 -16.09 22.20 -2.31
CA MET A 317 -15.99 21.03 -1.43
C MET A 317 -15.11 19.94 -2.03
N GLN A 318 -15.09 19.77 -3.36
CA GLN A 318 -14.32 18.72 -4.03
C GLN A 318 -12.81 18.99 -4.09
N ILE A 319 -12.36 20.23 -3.88
CA ILE A 319 -10.94 20.59 -3.94
C ILE A 319 -10.11 19.75 -2.94
N ASN A 320 -10.61 19.55 -1.73
CA ASN A 320 -9.91 18.75 -0.72
C ASN A 320 -9.79 17.27 -1.14
N SER A 321 -10.84 16.68 -1.69
CA SER A 321 -10.81 15.31 -2.23
C SER A 321 -9.75 15.16 -3.31
N VAL A 322 -9.66 16.12 -4.22
CA VAL A 322 -8.65 16.12 -5.29
C VAL A 322 -7.24 16.24 -4.74
N LEU A 323 -7.02 17.09 -3.72
CA LEU A 323 -5.71 17.24 -3.09
C LEU A 323 -5.28 15.97 -2.35
N LEU A 324 -6.19 15.34 -1.61
CA LEU A 324 -5.92 14.06 -0.94
C LEU A 324 -5.65 12.95 -1.95
N ALA A 325 -6.44 12.88 -3.01
CA ALA A 325 -6.22 11.92 -4.10
C ALA A 325 -4.88 12.14 -4.81
N ALA A 326 -4.46 13.39 -5.01
CA ALA A 326 -3.15 13.69 -5.60
C ALA A 326 -1.99 13.19 -4.71
N ALA A 327 -2.12 13.31 -3.38
CA ALA A 327 -1.15 12.75 -2.44
C ALA A 327 -1.16 11.21 -2.44
N GLY A 328 -2.36 10.59 -2.44
CA GLY A 328 -2.51 9.14 -2.55
C GLY A 328 -1.95 8.60 -3.87
N ALA A 329 -2.28 9.24 -5.00
CA ALA A 329 -1.72 8.87 -6.30
C ALA A 329 -0.18 8.93 -6.32
N GLN A 330 0.41 9.94 -5.67
CA GLN A 330 1.85 10.05 -5.56
C GLN A 330 2.44 8.84 -4.84
N ARG A 331 1.87 8.40 -3.69
CA ARG A 331 2.36 7.22 -2.95
C ARG A 331 2.18 5.93 -3.74
N VAL A 332 1.03 5.74 -4.38
CA VAL A 332 0.78 4.58 -5.26
C VAL A 332 1.82 4.49 -6.38
N PHE A 333 2.06 5.60 -7.08
CA PHE A 333 3.05 5.61 -8.16
C PHE A 333 4.49 5.54 -7.66
N GLN A 334 4.80 5.97 -6.44
CA GLN A 334 6.11 5.76 -5.84
C GLN A 334 6.43 4.27 -5.73
N ILE A 335 5.49 3.44 -5.26
CA ILE A 335 5.70 1.98 -5.24
C ILE A 335 5.91 1.44 -6.65
N LEU A 336 5.09 1.85 -7.64
CA LEU A 336 5.20 1.39 -9.02
C LEU A 336 6.48 1.84 -9.74
N ASP A 337 7.09 2.91 -9.27
CA ASP A 337 8.33 3.46 -9.83
C ASP A 337 9.59 2.94 -9.12
N GLU A 338 9.44 2.22 -7.99
CA GLU A 338 10.56 1.54 -7.34
C GLU A 338 11.15 0.48 -8.26
N LYS A 339 12.46 0.33 -8.19
CA LYS A 339 13.14 -0.64 -9.03
C LYS A 339 12.89 -2.05 -8.54
N PRO A 340 12.42 -2.96 -9.41
CA PRO A 340 12.28 -4.37 -9.04
C PRO A 340 13.65 -4.97 -8.70
N GLU A 341 13.64 -6.10 -8.01
CA GLU A 341 14.85 -6.84 -7.70
C GLU A 341 15.59 -7.17 -9.00
N PHE A 342 16.83 -6.68 -9.09
CA PHE A 342 17.66 -6.88 -10.26
C PHE A 342 18.37 -8.23 -10.19
N ASP A 343 18.35 -8.99 -11.27
CA ASP A 343 19.02 -10.28 -11.38
C ASP A 343 19.64 -10.46 -12.76
N GLU A 344 20.98 -10.46 -12.80
CA GLU A 344 21.77 -10.75 -14.00
C GLU A 344 22.32 -12.20 -14.00
N GLY A 345 21.85 -13.04 -13.05
CA GLY A 345 22.30 -14.41 -12.97
C GLY A 345 21.91 -15.22 -14.21
N TYR A 346 22.87 -15.89 -14.81
CA TYR A 346 22.69 -16.72 -15.99
C TYR A 346 22.95 -18.20 -15.73
N VAL A 347 23.54 -18.54 -14.58
CA VAL A 347 23.71 -19.93 -14.12
C VAL A 347 22.39 -20.41 -13.53
N LYS A 348 21.92 -21.57 -13.98
CA LYS A 348 20.62 -22.14 -13.60
C LYS A 348 20.78 -23.46 -12.87
N LEU A 349 19.86 -23.75 -11.96
CA LEU A 349 19.75 -25.02 -11.29
C LEU A 349 18.93 -25.99 -12.15
N VAL A 350 19.50 -27.17 -12.45
CA VAL A 350 18.86 -28.20 -13.27
C VAL A 350 18.88 -29.55 -12.57
N ASN A 351 17.93 -30.42 -12.90
CA ASN A 351 18.00 -31.82 -12.51
C ASN A 351 19.12 -32.48 -13.31
N ALA A 352 19.89 -33.32 -12.66
CA ALA A 352 21.03 -33.99 -13.23
C ALA A 352 21.03 -35.48 -12.99
N ASP A 353 21.72 -36.22 -13.85
CA ASP A 353 22.10 -37.61 -13.64
C ASP A 353 23.63 -37.71 -13.75
N ILE A 354 24.21 -38.65 -13.03
CA ILE A 354 25.65 -38.87 -12.98
C ILE A 354 25.92 -40.24 -13.59
N ASP A 355 26.68 -40.28 -14.71
CA ASP A 355 27.04 -41.53 -15.34
C ASP A 355 28.21 -42.25 -14.59
N GLU A 356 28.52 -43.49 -15.02
CA GLU A 356 29.55 -44.32 -14.40
C GLU A 356 30.96 -43.70 -14.45
N ASN A 357 31.15 -42.68 -15.29
CA ASN A 357 32.41 -41.92 -15.43
C ASN A 357 32.37 -40.57 -14.68
N GLU A 358 31.42 -40.39 -13.76
CA GLU A 358 31.20 -39.15 -12.99
C GLU A 358 30.82 -37.91 -13.84
N ASN A 359 30.43 -38.10 -15.14
CA ASN A 359 29.97 -36.98 -15.93
C ASN A 359 28.52 -36.62 -15.58
N ILE A 360 28.28 -35.34 -15.36
CA ILE A 360 26.98 -34.78 -15.01
C ILE A 360 26.22 -34.45 -16.31
N LYS A 361 25.00 -34.96 -16.44
CA LYS A 361 24.12 -34.67 -17.58
C LYS A 361 22.80 -34.12 -17.08
N GLU A 362 22.32 -33.05 -17.73
CA GLU A 362 20.98 -32.49 -17.49
C GLU A 362 19.90 -33.49 -17.92
N VAL A 363 18.88 -33.65 -17.09
CA VAL A 363 17.73 -34.52 -17.32
C VAL A 363 16.42 -33.81 -16.95
N ASP A 364 15.35 -34.13 -17.67
CA ASP A 364 14.03 -33.52 -17.39
C ASP A 364 13.33 -34.13 -16.16
N LYS A 365 13.75 -35.33 -15.75
CA LYS A 365 13.14 -36.04 -14.63
C LYS A 365 13.81 -35.65 -13.30
N HIS A 366 13.00 -35.59 -12.25
CA HIS A 366 13.52 -35.41 -10.90
C HIS A 366 14.27 -36.68 -10.46
N THR A 367 15.59 -36.56 -10.32
CA THR A 367 16.49 -37.66 -9.92
C THR A 367 16.92 -37.58 -8.46
N GLY A 368 16.64 -36.45 -7.79
CA GLY A 368 17.21 -36.10 -6.48
C GLY A 368 18.65 -35.58 -6.55
N ILE A 369 19.22 -35.48 -7.74
CA ILE A 369 20.55 -34.89 -7.97
C ILE A 369 20.34 -33.58 -8.72
N TRP A 370 20.98 -32.52 -8.22
CA TRP A 370 20.93 -31.19 -8.80
C TRP A 370 22.32 -30.75 -9.24
N ALA A 371 22.38 -29.98 -10.32
CA ALA A 371 23.61 -29.38 -10.82
C ALA A 371 23.38 -27.93 -11.28
N TRP A 372 24.44 -27.14 -11.18
CA TRP A 372 24.53 -25.81 -11.77
C TRP A 372 24.92 -25.91 -13.23
N LYS A 373 24.04 -25.47 -14.14
CA LYS A 373 24.30 -25.29 -15.55
C LYS A 373 24.95 -23.93 -15.77
N HIS A 374 26.24 -23.93 -16.01
CA HIS A 374 27.05 -22.72 -16.16
C HIS A 374 27.48 -22.52 -17.63
N PRO A 375 26.80 -21.67 -18.39
CA PRO A 375 27.25 -21.24 -19.72
C PRO A 375 28.50 -20.36 -19.60
N HIS A 376 29.51 -20.59 -20.46
CA HIS A 376 30.73 -19.78 -20.55
C HIS A 376 30.71 -18.88 -21.81
N GLU A 377 31.54 -17.83 -21.81
CA GLU A 377 31.64 -16.86 -22.90
C GLU A 377 32.09 -17.50 -24.25
N ASP A 378 32.82 -18.61 -24.19
CA ASP A 378 33.26 -19.37 -25.37
C ASP A 378 32.16 -20.28 -25.96
N GLY A 379 30.95 -20.24 -25.41
CA GLY A 379 29.79 -21.06 -25.81
C GLY A 379 29.78 -22.48 -25.23
N THR A 380 30.75 -22.85 -24.39
CA THR A 380 30.74 -24.12 -23.65
C THR A 380 29.82 -24.07 -22.47
N ILE A 381 29.33 -25.23 -22.02
CA ILE A 381 28.50 -25.37 -20.82
C ILE A 381 29.18 -26.34 -19.87
N SER A 382 29.46 -25.90 -18.63
CA SER A 382 29.88 -26.82 -17.57
C SER A 382 28.73 -27.12 -16.64
N TYR A 383 28.79 -28.29 -16.03
CA TYR A 383 27.82 -28.72 -14.99
C TYR A 383 28.61 -28.99 -13.71
N GLU A 384 28.26 -28.23 -12.67
CA GLU A 384 28.83 -28.39 -11.32
C GLU A 384 27.77 -28.99 -10.39
N ARG A 385 28.11 -30.09 -9.71
CA ARG A 385 27.16 -30.72 -8.77
C ARG A 385 26.81 -29.78 -7.63
N LEU A 386 25.54 -29.70 -7.30
CA LEU A 386 25.07 -28.99 -6.13
C LEU A 386 25.44 -29.76 -4.87
N LEU A 387 26.44 -29.30 -4.14
CA LEU A 387 26.94 -29.92 -2.91
C LEU A 387 26.76 -29.06 -1.66
N GLY A 388 26.69 -27.74 -1.85
CA GLY A 388 26.52 -26.77 -0.77
C GLY A 388 27.85 -26.27 -0.18
N ASP A 389 28.89 -26.16 -1.01
CA ASP A 389 30.14 -25.46 -0.64
C ASP A 389 29.93 -23.94 -0.70
N VAL A 390 30.16 -23.23 0.40
CA VAL A 390 29.99 -21.79 0.49
C VAL A 390 31.26 -21.11 0.97
N VAL A 391 31.78 -20.18 0.15
CA VAL A 391 33.04 -19.47 0.43
C VAL A 391 32.83 -17.95 0.32
N PHE A 392 33.27 -17.22 1.32
CA PHE A 392 33.40 -15.76 1.31
C PHE A 392 34.87 -15.37 1.20
N GLU A 393 35.21 -14.51 0.25
CA GLU A 393 36.55 -14.03 -0.03
C GLU A 393 36.60 -12.52 0.14
N ASN A 394 37.20 -12.02 1.23
CA ASN A 394 37.39 -10.60 1.55
C ASN A 394 36.11 -9.75 1.39
N VAL A 395 35.01 -10.20 1.98
CA VAL A 395 33.69 -9.57 1.79
C VAL A 395 33.51 -8.39 2.74
N ASP A 396 33.26 -7.20 2.15
CA ASP A 396 32.78 -6.02 2.85
C ASP A 396 31.31 -5.76 2.49
N PHE A 397 30.50 -5.42 3.49
CA PHE A 397 29.10 -5.14 3.28
C PHE A 397 28.53 -4.12 4.28
N GLY A 398 27.66 -3.24 3.77
CA GLY A 398 26.80 -2.33 4.55
C GLY A 398 25.43 -2.16 3.91
N TYR A 399 24.37 -2.07 4.71
CA TYR A 399 23.00 -1.80 4.21
C TYR A 399 22.88 -0.43 3.54
N ASN A 400 23.77 0.52 3.94
CA ASN A 400 23.91 1.86 3.38
C ASN A 400 25.39 2.12 3.05
N GLU A 401 25.65 2.94 2.06
CA GLU A 401 27.02 3.34 1.65
C GLU A 401 27.81 4.03 2.78
N SER A 402 27.10 4.65 3.77
CA SER A 402 27.73 5.40 4.86
C SER A 402 28.17 4.53 6.04
N LYS A 403 27.71 3.27 6.14
CA LYS A 403 28.03 2.40 7.29
C LYS A 403 28.27 0.97 6.82
N ILE A 404 29.53 0.55 6.84
CA ILE A 404 29.92 -0.83 6.62
C ILE A 404 29.64 -1.61 7.91
N ILE A 405 29.02 -2.78 7.77
CA ILE A 405 28.63 -3.69 8.87
C ILE A 405 29.54 -4.90 8.94
N LEU A 406 29.96 -5.44 7.79
CA LEU A 406 30.89 -6.57 7.70
C LEU A 406 32.18 -6.08 7.06
N HIS A 407 33.29 -6.46 7.66
CA HIS A 407 34.64 -6.03 7.25
C HIS A 407 35.52 -7.25 7.01
N ASP A 408 36.00 -7.41 5.77
CA ASP A 408 36.96 -8.43 5.37
C ASP A 408 36.59 -9.84 5.84
N ILE A 409 35.32 -10.22 5.58
CA ILE A 409 34.82 -11.54 5.96
C ILE A 409 35.41 -12.60 5.06
N ASN A 410 36.17 -13.51 5.67
CA ASN A 410 36.70 -14.71 5.07
C ASN A 410 36.09 -15.93 5.75
N LEU A 411 35.25 -16.67 5.03
CA LEU A 411 34.50 -17.81 5.52
C LEU A 411 34.56 -18.93 4.49
N TYR A 412 34.69 -20.14 4.93
CA TYR A 412 34.50 -21.34 4.10
C TYR A 412 33.71 -22.39 4.88
N ALA A 413 32.73 -22.99 4.20
CA ALA A 413 31.87 -24.05 4.71
C ALA A 413 31.88 -25.19 3.69
N LYS A 414 32.45 -26.34 4.07
CA LYS A 414 32.47 -27.51 3.21
C LYS A 414 31.11 -28.22 3.19
N PRO A 415 30.82 -28.98 2.13
CA PRO A 415 29.60 -29.77 2.07
C PRO A 415 29.42 -30.66 3.32
N GLY A 416 28.25 -30.53 3.95
CA GLY A 416 27.88 -31.29 5.13
C GLY A 416 28.41 -30.76 6.47
N GLU A 417 29.18 -29.66 6.49
CA GLU A 417 29.65 -29.02 7.74
C GLU A 417 28.54 -28.17 8.39
N LYS A 418 28.52 -28.20 9.72
CA LYS A 418 27.70 -27.36 10.57
C LYS A 418 28.51 -26.20 11.12
N ILE A 419 28.21 -24.98 10.69
CA ILE A 419 28.87 -23.75 11.08
C ILE A 419 27.97 -22.95 12.04
N ALA A 420 28.48 -22.67 13.27
CA ALA A 420 27.81 -21.81 14.21
C ALA A 420 28.39 -20.40 14.21
N PHE A 421 27.54 -19.40 14.07
CA PHE A 421 27.87 -17.99 14.28
C PHE A 421 27.57 -17.60 15.73
N VAL A 422 28.58 -17.09 16.44
CA VAL A 422 28.51 -16.68 17.84
C VAL A 422 28.99 -15.22 17.95
N GLY A 423 28.42 -14.44 18.85
CA GLY A 423 28.82 -13.06 19.10
C GLY A 423 27.64 -12.22 19.59
N ALA A 424 27.91 -11.01 20.05
CA ALA A 424 26.90 -10.09 20.57
C ALA A 424 25.86 -9.71 19.51
N THR A 425 24.71 -9.18 19.98
CA THR A 425 23.68 -8.60 19.09
C THR A 425 24.28 -7.46 18.28
N GLY A 426 24.03 -7.46 16.97
CA GLY A 426 24.62 -6.48 16.05
C GLY A 426 26.03 -6.81 15.54
N ALA A 427 26.64 -7.95 15.93
CA ALA A 427 27.96 -8.36 15.44
C ALA A 427 28.02 -8.73 13.95
N GLY A 428 26.86 -8.84 13.26
CA GLY A 428 26.80 -9.13 11.82
C GLY A 428 26.34 -10.55 11.47
N LYS A 429 25.94 -11.39 12.43
CA LYS A 429 25.51 -12.79 12.22
C LYS A 429 24.38 -12.90 11.17
N THR A 430 23.28 -12.22 11.38
CA THR A 430 22.12 -12.20 10.46
C THR A 430 22.48 -11.57 9.11
N THR A 431 23.43 -10.64 9.09
CA THR A 431 23.89 -10.03 7.84
C THR A 431 24.59 -11.06 6.95
N ILE A 432 25.44 -11.95 7.51
CA ILE A 432 26.07 -13.04 6.74
C ILE A 432 25.02 -13.95 6.13
N THR A 433 24.00 -14.36 6.90
CA THR A 433 22.92 -15.22 6.39
C THR A 433 22.07 -14.55 5.31
N ASN A 434 21.82 -13.24 5.42
CA ASN A 434 21.16 -12.45 4.37
C ASN A 434 21.98 -12.40 3.07
N LEU A 435 23.31 -12.38 3.16
CA LEU A 435 24.18 -12.40 1.99
C LEU A 435 24.23 -13.78 1.33
N ILE A 436 24.19 -14.88 2.10
CA ILE A 436 24.09 -16.25 1.55
C ILE A 436 22.79 -16.40 0.73
N ASN A 437 21.67 -15.86 1.21
CA ASN A 437 20.39 -15.83 0.49
C ASN A 437 20.36 -14.82 -0.68
N ARG A 438 21.40 -14.03 -0.83
CA ARG A 438 21.49 -12.94 -1.81
C ARG A 438 20.26 -12.03 -1.75
N PHE A 439 19.78 -11.71 -0.51
CA PHE A 439 18.79 -10.65 -0.29
C PHE A 439 19.39 -9.27 -0.52
N TYR A 440 20.70 -9.17 -0.39
CA TYR A 440 21.53 -8.01 -0.66
C TYR A 440 22.75 -8.41 -1.47
N ASP A 441 23.18 -7.55 -2.38
CA ASP A 441 24.43 -7.72 -3.11
C ASP A 441 25.59 -7.02 -2.37
N ILE A 442 26.78 -7.63 -2.36
CA ILE A 442 27.97 -7.14 -1.67
C ILE A 442 28.59 -5.95 -2.38
N GLN A 443 29.29 -5.08 -1.63
CA GLN A 443 30.06 -3.97 -2.20
C GLN A 443 31.45 -4.43 -2.67
N ASN A 444 32.16 -5.22 -1.84
CA ASN A 444 33.50 -5.72 -2.15
C ASN A 444 33.62 -7.21 -1.84
N GLY A 445 34.62 -7.85 -2.45
CA GLY A 445 34.89 -9.27 -2.26
C GLY A 445 34.12 -10.18 -3.20
N LYS A 446 34.01 -11.45 -2.86
CA LYS A 446 33.27 -12.47 -3.62
C LYS A 446 32.62 -13.47 -2.67
N ILE A 447 31.41 -13.91 -3.02
CA ILE A 447 30.78 -15.07 -2.37
C ILE A 447 30.63 -16.14 -3.46
N ARG A 448 31.13 -17.34 -3.17
CA ARG A 448 31.02 -18.48 -4.09
C ARG A 448 30.13 -19.55 -3.49
N TYR A 449 29.38 -20.19 -4.35
CA TYR A 449 28.55 -21.35 -4.04
C TYR A 449 28.90 -22.45 -5.02
N ASP A 450 29.38 -23.58 -4.51
CA ASP A 450 29.97 -24.66 -5.31
C ASP A 450 31.03 -24.15 -6.34
N GLY A 451 31.91 -23.26 -5.90
CA GLY A 451 32.94 -22.63 -6.74
C GLY A 451 32.45 -21.49 -7.65
N ILE A 452 31.13 -21.33 -7.84
CA ILE A 452 30.53 -20.31 -8.72
C ILE A 452 30.25 -19.04 -7.93
N ASN A 453 30.63 -17.85 -8.47
CA ASN A 453 30.22 -16.59 -7.85
C ASN A 453 28.69 -16.47 -7.84
N ILE A 454 28.08 -16.25 -6.64
CA ILE A 454 26.63 -16.18 -6.47
C ILE A 454 25.97 -15.09 -7.32
N GLN A 455 26.70 -14.05 -7.71
CA GLN A 455 26.18 -13.00 -8.59
C GLN A 455 25.88 -13.53 -10.01
N LYS A 456 26.55 -14.61 -10.43
CA LYS A 456 26.32 -15.27 -11.73
C LYS A 456 25.14 -16.25 -11.68
N ILE A 457 24.73 -16.70 -10.47
CA ILE A 457 23.63 -17.64 -10.29
C ILE A 457 22.30 -16.85 -10.29
N ASN A 458 21.32 -17.37 -11.02
CA ASN A 458 19.97 -16.82 -10.97
C ASN A 458 19.42 -16.83 -9.53
N LYS A 459 18.91 -15.70 -9.02
CA LYS A 459 18.47 -15.55 -7.63
C LYS A 459 17.39 -16.54 -7.23
N SER A 460 16.45 -16.83 -8.15
CA SER A 460 15.37 -17.78 -7.87
C SER A 460 15.91 -19.21 -7.71
N ASP A 461 16.90 -19.59 -8.51
CA ASP A 461 17.51 -20.91 -8.48
C ASP A 461 18.47 -21.05 -7.29
N LEU A 462 19.22 -19.98 -6.95
CA LEU A 462 20.01 -19.94 -5.71
C LEU A 462 19.11 -20.18 -4.48
N ARG A 463 18.00 -19.44 -4.37
CA ARG A 463 17.08 -19.55 -3.23
C ARG A 463 16.37 -20.90 -3.16
N LYS A 464 16.12 -21.56 -4.29
CA LYS A 464 15.59 -22.94 -4.31
C LYS A 464 16.56 -23.96 -3.70
N SER A 465 17.87 -23.72 -3.81
CA SER A 465 18.89 -24.58 -3.23
C SER A 465 19.12 -24.37 -1.74
N LEU A 466 18.49 -23.33 -1.15
CA LEU A 466 18.65 -22.94 0.24
C LEU A 466 17.37 -23.18 1.03
N GLY A 467 17.48 -23.68 2.25
CA GLY A 467 16.38 -23.77 3.21
C GLY A 467 16.62 -22.80 4.36
N ILE A 468 15.56 -22.13 4.79
CA ILE A 468 15.64 -21.19 5.92
C ILE A 468 14.61 -21.51 6.99
N VAL A 469 15.05 -21.53 8.25
CA VAL A 469 14.18 -21.57 9.43
C VAL A 469 14.49 -20.33 10.27
N LEU A 470 13.55 -19.39 10.29
CA LEU A 470 13.69 -18.12 10.99
C LEU A 470 13.25 -18.24 12.45
N GLN A 471 13.77 -17.36 13.31
CA GLN A 471 13.35 -17.18 14.69
C GLN A 471 11.85 -16.88 14.79
N ASP A 472 11.39 -15.88 14.06
CA ASP A 472 9.98 -15.53 13.96
C ASP A 472 9.32 -16.31 12.82
N THR A 473 8.64 -17.39 13.21
CA THR A 473 7.97 -18.26 12.25
C THR A 473 6.70 -17.61 11.73
N HIS A 474 6.69 -17.26 10.45
CA HIS A 474 5.48 -16.84 9.74
C HIS A 474 4.73 -18.02 9.12
N LEU A 475 3.47 -18.19 9.52
CA LEU A 475 2.54 -19.13 8.90
C LEU A 475 1.49 -18.35 8.11
N PHE A 476 1.11 -18.89 6.96
CA PHE A 476 0.10 -18.29 6.09
C PHE A 476 -1.28 -18.82 6.42
N SER A 477 -2.32 -18.02 6.12
CA SER A 477 -3.70 -18.48 6.20
C SER A 477 -3.93 -19.63 5.21
N GLY A 478 -4.41 -20.76 5.71
CA GLY A 478 -4.55 -21.99 4.94
C GLY A 478 -4.51 -23.20 5.87
N THR A 479 -4.49 -24.41 5.33
CA THR A 479 -4.38 -25.63 6.13
C THR A 479 -2.95 -25.84 6.66
N VAL A 480 -2.79 -26.69 7.65
CA VAL A 480 -1.47 -27.16 8.10
C VAL A 480 -0.69 -27.79 6.95
N ALA A 481 -1.36 -28.61 6.12
CA ALA A 481 -0.75 -29.22 4.93
C ALA A 481 -0.26 -28.17 3.93
N ASP A 482 -1.04 -27.12 3.65
CA ASP A 482 -0.65 -26.04 2.73
C ASP A 482 0.58 -25.28 3.25
N ASN A 483 0.65 -25.06 4.56
CA ASN A 483 1.81 -24.41 5.19
C ASN A 483 3.08 -25.25 5.09
N ILE A 484 3.00 -26.56 5.13
CA ILE A 484 4.15 -27.45 4.89
C ILE A 484 4.49 -27.45 3.40
N ARG A 485 3.48 -27.60 2.49
CA ARG A 485 3.66 -27.58 1.03
C ARG A 485 4.28 -26.30 0.50
N TYR A 486 4.29 -25.22 1.30
CA TYR A 486 4.96 -23.97 0.88
C TYR A 486 6.44 -24.18 0.53
N GLY A 487 7.11 -25.19 1.10
CA GLY A 487 8.46 -25.58 0.72
C GLY A 487 8.57 -26.32 -0.62
N LYS A 488 7.49 -27.02 -1.04
CA LYS A 488 7.38 -27.75 -2.31
C LYS A 488 5.91 -27.84 -2.70
N LEU A 489 5.47 -26.96 -3.64
CA LEU A 489 4.05 -26.74 -3.94
C LEU A 489 3.34 -27.96 -4.55
N ASP A 490 4.07 -28.79 -5.27
CA ASP A 490 3.60 -30.03 -5.91
C ASP A 490 3.74 -31.28 -5.04
N ALA A 491 4.09 -31.12 -3.74
CA ALA A 491 4.28 -32.24 -2.83
C ALA A 491 2.98 -33.03 -2.60
N THR A 492 3.11 -34.36 -2.59
CA THR A 492 1.99 -35.26 -2.28
C THR A 492 1.69 -35.25 -0.76
N ASP A 493 0.53 -35.79 -0.37
CA ASP A 493 0.16 -35.89 1.04
C ASP A 493 1.12 -36.80 1.82
N GLU A 494 1.69 -37.81 1.16
CA GLU A 494 2.69 -38.70 1.73
C GLU A 494 4.00 -37.97 2.04
N GLU A 495 4.46 -37.12 1.10
CA GLU A 495 5.65 -36.29 1.29
C GLU A 495 5.44 -35.27 2.42
N VAL A 496 4.27 -34.63 2.48
CA VAL A 496 3.89 -33.73 3.59
C VAL A 496 3.94 -34.43 4.93
N ARG A 497 3.38 -35.66 5.01
CA ARG A 497 3.42 -36.46 6.25
C ARG A 497 4.83 -36.92 6.61
N ALA A 498 5.65 -37.25 5.62
CA ALA A 498 7.05 -37.64 5.83
C ALA A 498 7.85 -36.46 6.39
N ALA A 499 7.73 -35.26 5.81
CA ALA A 499 8.36 -34.03 6.29
C ALA A 499 7.91 -33.67 7.71
N ALA A 500 6.62 -33.79 8.00
CA ALA A 500 6.08 -33.56 9.34
C ALA A 500 6.60 -34.55 10.38
N LYS A 501 6.81 -35.83 10.00
CA LYS A 501 7.43 -36.83 10.87
C LYS A 501 8.91 -36.52 11.15
N LEU A 502 9.66 -36.13 10.10
CA LEU A 502 11.06 -35.74 10.24
C LEU A 502 11.20 -34.56 11.22
N ALA A 503 10.36 -33.56 11.07
CA ALA A 503 10.31 -32.38 11.93
C ALA A 503 9.72 -32.62 13.33
N ASN A 504 9.33 -33.85 13.70
CA ASN A 504 8.57 -34.16 14.92
C ASN A 504 7.20 -33.44 15.03
N ALA A 505 6.68 -32.88 13.96
CA ALA A 505 5.40 -32.16 13.94
C ALA A 505 4.18 -33.09 13.88
N HIS A 506 4.31 -34.28 13.31
CA HIS A 506 3.21 -35.21 13.04
C HIS A 506 2.35 -35.52 14.28
N HIS A 507 2.99 -35.68 15.44
CA HIS A 507 2.29 -36.02 16.67
C HIS A 507 1.28 -34.95 17.08
N PHE A 508 1.69 -33.67 17.15
CA PHE A 508 0.77 -32.63 17.54
C PHE A 508 -0.29 -32.36 16.45
N ILE A 509 0.08 -32.48 15.15
CA ILE A 509 -0.86 -32.28 14.04
C ILE A 509 -2.04 -33.23 14.14
N LYS A 510 -1.81 -34.51 14.49
CA LYS A 510 -2.90 -35.49 14.68
C LYS A 510 -3.88 -35.13 15.80
N HIS A 511 -3.47 -34.33 16.78
CA HIS A 511 -4.31 -33.92 17.89
C HIS A 511 -5.08 -32.62 17.58
N LEU A 512 -4.83 -31.99 16.43
CA LEU A 512 -5.63 -30.85 15.98
C LEU A 512 -7.02 -31.35 15.49
N PRO A 513 -8.08 -30.53 15.60
CA PRO A 513 -9.46 -30.93 15.31
C PRO A 513 -9.68 -31.60 13.94
N LYS A 514 -8.93 -31.18 12.91
CA LYS A 514 -8.98 -31.71 11.54
C LYS A 514 -7.61 -32.24 11.08
N GLY A 515 -6.66 -32.48 12.00
CA GLY A 515 -5.33 -32.95 11.64
C GLY A 515 -4.63 -31.99 10.65
N TYR A 516 -4.16 -32.54 9.53
CA TYR A 516 -3.49 -31.77 8.46
C TYR A 516 -4.39 -30.76 7.75
N ASP A 517 -5.72 -30.97 7.78
CA ASP A 517 -6.71 -30.06 7.18
C ASP A 517 -7.17 -28.97 8.15
N THR A 518 -6.56 -28.89 9.32
CA THR A 518 -6.83 -27.80 10.29
C THR A 518 -6.43 -26.47 9.67
N TYR A 519 -7.39 -25.53 9.59
CA TYR A 519 -7.16 -24.20 9.03
C TYR A 519 -6.45 -23.30 10.05
N LEU A 520 -5.38 -22.67 9.62
CA LEU A 520 -4.61 -21.69 10.37
C LEU A 520 -4.98 -20.28 9.90
N SER A 521 -5.21 -19.39 10.85
CA SER A 521 -5.48 -17.97 10.58
C SER A 521 -4.54 -17.09 11.42
N ASN A 522 -4.39 -15.83 11.05
CA ASN A 522 -3.61 -14.83 11.78
C ASN A 522 -2.21 -15.34 12.18
N GLY A 523 -1.45 -15.85 11.22
CA GLY A 523 -0.09 -16.33 11.47
C GLY A 523 -0.01 -17.58 12.35
N GLY A 524 -1.10 -18.37 12.46
CA GLY A 524 -1.16 -19.55 13.34
C GLY A 524 -1.32 -19.19 14.82
N ALA A 525 -2.09 -18.13 15.13
CA ALA A 525 -2.34 -17.66 16.51
C ALA A 525 -2.94 -18.74 17.43
N ASN A 526 -3.58 -19.76 16.85
CA ASN A 526 -4.12 -20.92 17.56
C ASN A 526 -3.08 -22.01 17.89
N LEU A 527 -1.82 -21.82 17.51
CA LEU A 527 -0.71 -22.73 17.78
C LEU A 527 0.28 -22.11 18.80
N SER A 528 0.92 -22.96 19.59
CA SER A 528 2.04 -22.52 20.42
C SER A 528 3.25 -22.14 19.56
N GLN A 529 4.18 -21.35 20.09
CA GLN A 529 5.39 -20.96 19.38
C GLN A 529 6.20 -22.17 18.91
N GLY A 530 6.37 -23.19 19.76
CA GLY A 530 7.06 -24.42 19.38
C GLY A 530 6.34 -25.19 18.27
N GLN A 531 5.00 -25.24 18.27
CA GLN A 531 4.24 -25.87 17.19
C GLN A 531 4.43 -25.13 15.86
N ARG A 532 4.43 -23.78 15.88
CA ARG A 532 4.74 -22.99 14.68
C ARG A 532 6.14 -23.28 14.16
N GLN A 533 7.12 -23.38 15.06
CA GLN A 533 8.51 -23.69 14.70
C GLN A 533 8.65 -25.09 14.10
N LEU A 534 7.96 -26.11 14.65
CA LEU A 534 7.93 -27.45 14.05
C LEU A 534 7.35 -27.46 12.63
N LEU A 535 6.35 -26.62 12.33
CA LEU A 535 5.82 -26.46 10.96
C LEU A 535 6.84 -25.77 10.03
N SER A 536 7.60 -24.79 10.53
CA SER A 536 8.68 -24.17 9.74
C SER A 536 9.80 -25.17 9.43
N ILE A 537 10.17 -26.03 10.39
CA ILE A 537 11.12 -27.12 10.17
C ILE A 537 10.57 -28.12 9.13
N ALA A 538 9.28 -28.48 9.20
CA ALA A 538 8.64 -29.35 8.21
C ALA A 538 8.62 -28.72 6.81
N ARG A 539 8.41 -27.40 6.72
CA ARG A 539 8.49 -26.64 5.46
C ARG A 539 9.90 -26.68 4.84
N ALA A 540 10.94 -26.54 5.66
CA ALA A 540 12.31 -26.67 5.20
C ALA A 540 12.66 -28.12 4.85
N ALA A 541 12.10 -29.12 5.58
CA ALA A 541 12.35 -30.52 5.34
C ALA A 541 11.77 -31.02 4.00
N ILE A 542 10.59 -30.52 3.60
CA ILE A 542 9.95 -30.95 2.35
C ILE A 542 10.64 -30.35 1.12
N ALA A 543 11.30 -29.19 1.27
CA ALA A 543 12.10 -28.56 0.22
C ALA A 543 13.41 -29.31 -0.03
N ASP A 544 13.89 -30.09 0.94
CA ASP A 544 15.10 -30.92 0.89
C ASP A 544 16.36 -30.21 0.34
N PRO A 545 16.71 -29.01 0.83
CA PRO A 545 17.83 -28.24 0.30
C PRO A 545 19.17 -28.76 0.85
N PRO A 546 20.28 -28.69 0.07
CA PRO A 546 21.62 -29.08 0.54
C PRO A 546 22.22 -28.09 1.54
N VAL A 547 21.77 -26.85 1.56
CA VAL A 547 22.22 -25.82 2.50
C VAL A 547 21.05 -25.33 3.35
N LEU A 548 21.26 -25.25 4.65
CA LEU A 548 20.28 -24.76 5.62
C LEU A 548 20.82 -23.52 6.35
N ILE A 549 19.93 -22.56 6.54
CA ILE A 549 20.15 -21.39 7.37
C ILE A 549 19.15 -21.44 8.52
N LEU A 550 19.66 -21.49 9.75
CA LEU A 550 18.87 -21.65 10.95
C LEU A 550 19.12 -20.47 11.89
N ASP A 551 18.06 -19.76 12.25
CA ASP A 551 18.10 -18.72 13.29
C ASP A 551 17.44 -19.27 14.56
N GLU A 552 18.27 -19.57 15.57
CA GLU A 552 17.89 -20.33 16.77
C GLU A 552 17.57 -19.40 17.93
N ALA A 553 16.39 -18.80 17.98
CA ALA A 553 15.93 -18.16 19.20
C ALA A 553 14.67 -18.86 19.74
N THR A 554 14.84 -19.59 20.83
CA THR A 554 13.77 -20.36 21.46
C THR A 554 13.51 -19.91 22.91
N SER A 555 13.80 -18.64 23.21
CA SER A 555 13.72 -18.08 24.57
C SER A 555 12.33 -18.11 25.22
N SER A 556 11.28 -18.51 24.47
CA SER A 556 9.88 -18.46 24.94
C SER A 556 9.16 -19.83 24.83
N ILE A 557 9.89 -20.94 24.71
CA ILE A 557 9.32 -22.29 24.57
C ILE A 557 9.56 -23.10 25.85
N ASP A 558 8.55 -23.86 26.28
CA ASP A 558 8.71 -24.78 27.42
C ASP A 558 9.75 -25.87 27.13
N THR A 559 10.45 -26.33 28.15
CA THR A 559 11.60 -27.26 28.06
C THR A 559 11.26 -28.58 27.32
N ARG A 560 10.02 -29.08 27.44
CA ARG A 560 9.60 -30.30 26.75
C ARG A 560 9.46 -30.11 25.26
N THR A 561 8.76 -29.05 24.87
CA THR A 561 8.56 -28.69 23.43
C THR A 561 9.89 -28.29 22.80
N GLU A 562 10.74 -27.61 23.56
CA GLU A 562 12.10 -27.26 23.16
C GLU A 562 12.91 -28.49 22.73
N LYS A 563 12.90 -29.56 23.53
CA LYS A 563 13.58 -30.79 23.18
C LYS A 563 13.06 -31.41 21.88
N ILE A 564 11.74 -31.41 21.68
CA ILE A 564 11.10 -31.92 20.45
C ILE A 564 11.53 -31.11 19.23
N VAL A 565 11.57 -29.78 19.34
CA VAL A 565 12.05 -28.87 18.30
C VAL A 565 13.52 -29.14 17.98
N GLN A 566 14.37 -29.26 19.01
CA GLN A 566 15.79 -29.53 18.81
C GLN A 566 16.04 -30.88 18.12
N GLU A 567 15.32 -31.94 18.51
CA GLU A 567 15.40 -33.23 17.83
C GLU A 567 14.95 -33.15 16.36
N GLY A 568 13.94 -32.35 16.07
CA GLY A 568 13.49 -32.07 14.68
C GLY A 568 14.56 -31.33 13.87
N MET A 569 15.18 -30.33 14.47
CA MET A 569 16.29 -29.58 13.88
C MET A 569 17.49 -30.48 13.59
N ASP A 570 17.91 -31.29 14.56
CA ASP A 570 19.07 -32.21 14.42
C ASP A 570 18.84 -33.21 13.27
N LYS A 571 17.62 -33.73 13.12
CA LYS A 571 17.27 -34.61 11.99
C LYS A 571 17.32 -33.86 10.64
N LEU A 572 16.85 -32.62 10.63
CA LEU A 572 16.85 -31.77 9.43
C LEU A 572 18.30 -31.44 9.01
N MET A 573 19.19 -31.17 9.96
CA MET A 573 20.57 -30.76 9.68
C MET A 573 21.44 -31.88 9.10
N LYS A 574 21.09 -33.14 9.35
CA LYS A 574 21.94 -34.29 9.05
C LYS A 574 22.24 -34.39 7.55
N GLY A 575 23.55 -34.41 7.20
CA GLY A 575 24.03 -34.57 5.81
C GLY A 575 23.94 -33.30 4.96
N ARG A 576 23.65 -32.14 5.57
CA ARG A 576 23.57 -30.85 4.88
C ARG A 576 24.61 -29.87 5.40
N THR A 577 24.97 -28.90 4.58
CA THR A 577 25.75 -27.73 5.03
C THR A 577 24.82 -26.81 5.81
N VAL A 578 25.18 -26.46 7.04
CA VAL A 578 24.28 -25.76 7.96
C VAL A 578 24.94 -24.51 8.52
N PHE A 579 24.30 -23.38 8.34
CA PHE A 579 24.65 -22.13 9.00
C PHE A 579 23.67 -21.86 10.13
N VAL A 580 24.15 -21.82 11.38
CA VAL A 580 23.32 -21.61 12.55
C VAL A 580 23.71 -20.29 13.23
N ILE A 581 22.74 -19.39 13.39
CA ILE A 581 22.88 -18.29 14.35
C ILE A 581 22.54 -18.89 15.72
N ALA A 582 23.58 -19.24 16.46
CA ALA A 582 23.40 -20.03 17.66
C ALA A 582 23.25 -19.15 18.92
N HIS A 583 22.14 -19.35 19.62
CA HIS A 583 21.85 -18.75 20.91
C HIS A 583 21.94 -19.78 22.06
N ARG A 584 22.27 -21.05 21.75
CA ARG A 584 22.35 -22.14 22.71
C ARG A 584 23.74 -22.77 22.75
N LEU A 585 24.23 -22.98 23.95
CA LEU A 585 25.51 -23.63 24.17
C LEU A 585 25.57 -25.05 23.58
N SER A 586 24.46 -25.82 23.62
CA SER A 586 24.39 -27.17 23.04
C SER A 586 24.57 -27.18 21.52
N THR A 587 23.95 -26.24 20.81
CA THR A 587 24.07 -26.11 19.36
C THR A 587 25.47 -25.66 18.96
N ILE A 588 26.03 -24.70 19.69
CA ILE A 588 27.40 -24.23 19.51
C ILE A 588 28.39 -25.37 19.67
N ARG A 589 28.31 -26.09 20.79
CA ARG A 589 29.23 -27.20 21.13
C ARG A 589 29.23 -28.30 20.07
N ASN A 590 28.05 -28.61 19.49
CA ASN A 590 27.89 -29.69 18.52
C ASN A 590 28.09 -29.23 17.07
N SER A 591 28.72 -28.09 16.85
CA SER A 591 29.03 -27.58 15.50
C SER A 591 30.46 -27.97 15.12
N ASP A 592 30.66 -28.29 13.83
CA ASP A 592 31.97 -28.65 13.28
C ASP A 592 32.92 -27.46 13.30
N VAL A 593 32.38 -26.29 13.00
CA VAL A 593 33.09 -25.01 12.98
C VAL A 593 32.29 -23.96 13.75
N ILE A 594 32.94 -23.25 14.64
CA ILE A 594 32.41 -22.11 15.37
C ILE A 594 33.16 -20.87 14.88
N MET A 595 32.42 -19.85 14.49
CA MET A 595 32.93 -18.54 14.08
C MET A 595 32.46 -17.48 15.05
N VAL A 596 33.39 -16.85 15.74
CA VAL A 596 33.11 -15.74 16.66
C VAL A 596 33.19 -14.43 15.91
N LEU A 597 32.07 -13.71 15.94
CA LEU A 597 31.95 -12.40 15.31
C LEU A 597 31.98 -11.29 16.37
N GLU A 598 32.79 -10.28 16.09
CA GLU A 598 32.83 -9.05 16.86
C GLU A 598 32.98 -7.85 15.92
N GLN A 599 32.12 -6.85 16.07
CA GLN A 599 32.12 -5.62 15.27
C GLN A 599 32.28 -5.86 13.75
N GLY A 600 31.56 -6.86 13.24
CA GLY A 600 31.54 -7.16 11.79
C GLY A 600 32.78 -7.90 11.27
N ARG A 601 33.61 -8.49 12.14
CA ARG A 601 34.78 -9.28 11.79
C ARG A 601 34.70 -10.68 12.40
N ILE A 602 35.25 -11.68 11.73
CA ILE A 602 35.48 -12.99 12.31
C ILE A 602 36.81 -12.92 13.08
N ILE A 603 36.74 -12.97 14.41
CA ILE A 603 37.92 -12.87 15.31
C ILE A 603 38.49 -14.22 15.73
N GLU A 604 37.65 -15.25 15.80
CA GLU A 604 38.06 -16.61 16.14
C GLU A 604 37.32 -17.61 15.25
N ARG A 605 38.00 -18.69 14.90
CA ARG A 605 37.47 -19.82 14.14
C ARG A 605 38.11 -21.12 14.58
N GLY A 606 37.31 -22.14 14.83
CA GLY A 606 37.78 -23.49 15.22
C GLY A 606 36.62 -24.35 15.71
N ASN A 607 36.91 -25.55 16.17
CA ASN A 607 35.92 -26.36 16.86
C ASN A 607 35.85 -25.99 18.36
N HIS A 608 34.91 -26.58 19.08
CA HIS A 608 34.67 -26.30 20.49
C HIS A 608 35.96 -26.45 21.36
N ASP A 609 36.68 -27.57 21.23
CA ASP A 609 37.82 -27.89 22.06
C ASP A 609 39.03 -26.98 21.71
N GLU A 610 39.25 -26.68 20.43
CA GLU A 610 40.30 -25.76 19.97
C GLU A 610 40.09 -24.36 20.55
N LEU A 611 38.87 -23.82 20.45
CA LEU A 611 38.57 -22.46 20.92
C LEU A 611 38.60 -22.36 22.46
N LEU A 612 38.23 -23.41 23.18
CA LEU A 612 38.41 -23.44 24.63
C LEU A 612 39.89 -23.42 25.07
N GLN A 613 40.76 -24.11 24.31
CA GLN A 613 42.21 -24.11 24.59
C GLN A 613 42.84 -22.74 24.31
N GLN A 614 42.35 -21.99 23.32
CA GLN A 614 42.82 -20.64 22.98
C GLN A 614 42.54 -19.62 24.09
N LYS A 615 41.55 -19.87 24.97
CA LYS A 615 41.10 -18.98 26.06
C LYS A 615 40.77 -17.56 25.59
N GLY A 616 40.27 -17.41 24.36
CA GLY A 616 39.88 -16.17 23.73
C GLY A 616 38.45 -15.72 24.07
N THR A 617 37.83 -14.98 23.19
CA THR A 617 36.44 -14.46 23.32
C THR A 617 35.43 -15.60 23.43
N TYR A 618 35.60 -16.70 22.67
CA TYR A 618 34.74 -17.88 22.79
C TYR A 618 34.76 -18.50 24.19
N TYR A 619 35.97 -18.62 24.78
CA TYR A 619 36.11 -19.13 26.13
C TYR A 619 35.38 -18.29 27.17
N GLN A 620 35.46 -16.95 27.02
CA GLN A 620 34.77 -16.01 27.91
C GLN A 620 33.24 -16.12 27.77
N LEU A 621 32.74 -16.22 26.56
CA LEU A 621 31.31 -16.42 26.26
C LEU A 621 30.80 -17.75 26.84
N TYR A 622 31.58 -18.83 26.68
CA TYR A 622 31.21 -20.17 27.16
C TYR A 622 31.23 -20.30 28.69
N THR A 623 32.19 -19.66 29.36
CA THR A 623 32.36 -19.72 30.84
C THR A 623 31.51 -18.69 31.59
N GLY A 624 30.69 -17.91 30.92
CA GLY A 624 29.82 -16.91 31.53
C GLY A 624 30.53 -15.59 31.87
N GLY A 625 31.72 -15.36 31.33
CA GLY A 625 32.45 -14.07 31.45
C GLY A 625 31.81 -12.92 30.64
N PHE A 626 30.95 -13.26 29.67
CA PHE A 626 30.08 -12.32 28.93
C PHE A 626 28.69 -12.93 28.82
N GLU A 627 27.65 -12.15 29.08
CA GLU A 627 26.28 -12.53 28.79
C GLU A 627 26.05 -12.45 27.25
N LEU A 628 25.48 -13.53 26.70
CA LEU A 628 24.92 -13.52 25.34
C LEU A 628 23.56 -12.78 25.42
N GLU A 629 23.56 -11.46 25.42
CA GLU A 629 22.35 -10.66 25.27
C GLU A 629 21.83 -10.64 23.81
#